data_b9c9c9e9da2aa9b06fbc378d14ce4529
#
_entry.id   b9c9c9e9da2aa9b06fbc378d14ce4529
#
_cell.length_a   1.000
_cell.length_b   1.000
_cell.length_c   1.000
_cell.angle_alpha   90.00
_cell.angle_beta   90.00
_cell.angle_gamma   90.00
#
_symmetry.space_group_name_H-M   'P 1'
#
loop_
_entity.id
_entity.type
_entity.pdbx_description
1 polymer ?
#
loop_
_entity_poly.entity_id
_entity_poly.type
_entity_poly.pdbx_seq_one_letter_code
_entity_poly.pdbx_strand_id
1 'polypeptide(L)'
;MKTLLLSILLFCTLPLFSQDIKGVWYGYPDLKTHRLRLIIELQPQATTYTATLKIPDQSDRIYTATEVNLVNNQLTLEFPDTGISCQGDIQTDQQINGTVVQDGYTFPLELGRKPIVFHRPQTPRAPFPYRTEEITFHNDEAGITLSGTLTLPQLPGCRKAVLFISGSGPQDRDNTFCEHKTFLVIADYLARQGIASLRVDDRGTGSSQGDFNASGLPDFETDAQAALRYLQQRSEIHPDSIGVIGHSEGAFTAFSLAARKEVAFIITLAGGGVKGSELLLQQRAALLRANGAKEEFINTYNQYMRQAQEIVLQTANAQTCEQKLEELFAGTPLAGQAAATTHQLYNPGKIELLKYDPEWDFPEITCPVLALNGDKDHQVPVENLIPIQKGITANGNAQVVTIAYPGLNHMFQTADKGLPVEYSDIEETICPKVIEDIVRWLMNI
;
A
#
# COMPACT_ATOMS: atom_id res chain seq x y z
N MET A 1 6.61 53.41 -71.35
CA MET A 1 5.68 52.44 -70.73
C MET A 1 6.47 51.62 -69.74
N LYS A 2 6.36 51.96 -68.47
CA LYS A 2 6.99 51.18 -67.36
C LYS A 2 5.92 50.36 -66.68
N THR A 3 5.99 49.05 -66.83
CA THR A 3 5.07 48.09 -66.19
C THR A 3 5.51 47.86 -64.72
N LEU A 4 4.67 48.22 -63.79
CA LEU A 4 4.85 48.06 -62.36
C LEU A 4 4.32 46.63 -62.00
N LEU A 5 5.21 45.74 -61.64
CA LEU A 5 4.82 44.42 -61.08
C LEU A 5 4.53 44.59 -59.59
N LEU A 6 3.28 44.41 -59.21
CA LEU A 6 2.80 44.41 -57.83
C LEU A 6 2.87 43.00 -57.31
N SER A 7 3.91 42.68 -56.48
CA SER A 7 4.00 41.40 -55.77
C SER A 7 3.08 41.38 -54.57
N ILE A 8 1.99 40.64 -54.63
CA ILE A 8 1.12 40.38 -53.48
C ILE A 8 1.77 39.29 -52.63
N LEU A 9 2.32 39.68 -51.49
CA LEU A 9 2.71 38.73 -50.43
C LEU A 9 1.42 38.22 -49.77
N LEU A 10 1.06 36.96 -50.05
CA LEU A 10 0.01 36.26 -49.35
C LEU A 10 0.55 35.83 -48.02
N PHE A 11 0.26 36.55 -46.94
CA PHE A 11 0.48 36.10 -45.57
C PHE A 11 -0.56 35.00 -45.27
N CYS A 12 -0.17 33.73 -45.45
CA CYS A 12 -0.90 32.61 -44.87
C CYS A 12 -0.77 32.70 -43.34
N THR A 13 -1.69 33.37 -42.68
CA THR A 13 -1.93 33.22 -41.27
C THR A 13 -2.54 31.82 -41.09
N LEU A 14 -1.70 30.82 -40.81
CA LEU A 14 -2.18 29.58 -40.27
C LEU A 14 -2.88 29.90 -38.94
N PRO A 15 -4.16 29.51 -38.77
CA PRO A 15 -4.78 29.66 -37.46
C PRO A 15 -3.95 28.80 -36.49
N LEU A 16 -3.36 29.42 -35.47
CA LEU A 16 -2.91 28.75 -34.29
C LEU A 16 -4.18 28.17 -33.60
N PHE A 17 -4.58 26.97 -34.00
CA PHE A 17 -5.55 26.23 -33.22
C PHE A 17 -4.90 25.97 -31.87
N SER A 18 -5.28 26.72 -30.85
CA SER A 18 -5.07 26.33 -29.47
C SER A 18 -5.74 24.97 -29.29
N GLN A 19 -4.93 23.95 -29.13
CA GLN A 19 -5.47 22.59 -28.91
C GLN A 19 -6.29 22.61 -27.62
N ASP A 20 -7.54 22.14 -27.70
CA ASP A 20 -8.42 22.08 -26.54
C ASP A 20 -7.99 20.91 -25.65
N ILE A 21 -7.31 21.22 -24.54
CA ILE A 21 -6.81 20.23 -23.60
C ILE A 21 -7.76 19.98 -22.42
N LYS A 22 -8.95 20.59 -22.43
CA LYS A 22 -9.95 20.40 -21.37
C LYS A 22 -10.37 18.92 -21.23
N GLY A 23 -10.82 18.57 -20.02
CA GLY A 23 -11.32 17.24 -19.68
C GLY A 23 -10.28 16.35 -19.06
N VAL A 24 -10.55 15.04 -19.08
CA VAL A 24 -9.78 14.06 -18.31
C VAL A 24 -8.66 13.47 -19.16
N TRP A 25 -7.49 13.35 -18.52
CA TRP A 25 -6.29 12.73 -19.04
C TRP A 25 -5.87 11.58 -18.13
N TYR A 26 -5.43 10.47 -18.70
CA TYR A 26 -5.03 9.26 -18.01
C TYR A 26 -3.62 8.89 -18.39
N GLY A 27 -2.79 8.51 -17.43
CA GLY A 27 -1.44 8.04 -17.70
C GLY A 27 -0.80 7.30 -16.54
N TYR A 28 0.34 6.69 -16.85
CA TYR A 28 1.23 6.08 -15.87
C TYR A 28 2.59 6.75 -15.94
N PRO A 29 3.14 7.23 -14.84
CA PRO A 29 4.58 7.42 -14.75
C PRO A 29 5.28 6.05 -14.77
N ASP A 30 6.38 5.95 -15.50
CA ASP A 30 7.23 4.76 -15.50
C ASP A 30 8.14 4.76 -14.27
N LEU A 31 7.59 4.43 -13.11
CA LEU A 31 8.30 4.46 -11.83
C LEU A 31 9.26 3.28 -11.63
N LYS A 32 9.38 2.34 -12.59
CA LYS A 32 10.19 1.11 -12.54
C LYS A 32 9.90 0.16 -11.36
N THR A 33 9.39 0.66 -10.25
CA THR A 33 9.09 -0.09 -9.03
C THR A 33 7.62 -0.46 -8.89
N HIS A 34 6.73 0.38 -9.41
CA HIS A 34 5.29 0.18 -9.43
C HIS A 34 4.64 1.10 -10.46
N ARG A 35 3.44 0.78 -10.91
CA ARG A 35 2.65 1.64 -11.79
C ARG A 35 1.53 2.26 -10.99
N LEU A 36 1.45 3.58 -11.03
CA LEU A 36 0.36 4.35 -10.43
C LEU A 36 -0.37 5.10 -11.52
N ARG A 37 -1.69 4.98 -11.56
CA ARG A 37 -2.50 5.77 -12.48
C ARG A 37 -2.55 7.21 -12.01
N LEU A 38 -2.23 8.12 -12.91
CA LEU A 38 -2.53 9.53 -12.75
C LEU A 38 -3.78 9.85 -13.57
N ILE A 39 -4.80 10.41 -12.93
CA ILE A 39 -6.00 10.92 -13.58
C ILE A 39 -5.99 12.43 -13.36
N ILE A 40 -5.72 13.18 -14.43
CA ILE A 40 -5.63 14.65 -14.40
C ILE A 40 -6.84 15.20 -15.11
N GLU A 41 -7.65 16.01 -14.43
CA GLU A 41 -8.77 16.71 -15.03
C GLU A 41 -8.42 18.19 -15.19
N LEU A 42 -8.46 18.69 -16.44
CA LEU A 42 -8.23 20.07 -16.80
C LEU A 42 -9.55 20.76 -17.10
N GLN A 43 -9.85 21.86 -16.39
CA GLN A 43 -11.03 22.66 -16.59
C GLN A 43 -10.65 24.08 -17.00
N PRO A 44 -11.25 24.65 -18.06
CA PRO A 44 -10.99 26.04 -18.47
C PRO A 44 -11.37 27.04 -17.37
N GLN A 45 -10.50 28.00 -17.09
CA GLN A 45 -10.75 29.10 -16.18
C GLN A 45 -10.22 30.43 -16.77
N ALA A 46 -11.11 31.26 -17.23
CA ALA A 46 -10.77 32.55 -17.89
C ALA A 46 -9.72 32.40 -19.02
N THR A 47 -8.46 32.77 -18.76
CA THR A 47 -7.34 32.67 -19.72
C THR A 47 -6.41 31.49 -19.51
N THR A 48 -6.71 30.60 -18.55
CA THR A 48 -5.88 29.48 -18.17
C THR A 48 -6.76 28.23 -17.88
N TYR A 49 -6.21 27.28 -17.16
CA TYR A 49 -6.90 26.07 -16.69
C TYR A 49 -6.75 25.94 -15.17
N THR A 50 -7.69 25.26 -14.54
CA THR A 50 -7.49 24.59 -13.25
C THR A 50 -7.23 23.12 -13.52
N ALA A 51 -6.50 22.46 -12.62
CA ALA A 51 -6.24 21.04 -12.72
C ALA A 51 -6.49 20.34 -11.39
N THR A 52 -7.05 19.13 -11.46
CA THR A 52 -7.12 18.20 -10.34
C THR A 52 -6.40 16.91 -10.69
N LEU A 53 -5.80 16.30 -9.68
CA LEU A 53 -5.10 15.01 -9.76
C LEU A 53 -5.78 14.01 -8.85
N LYS A 54 -6.03 12.80 -9.36
CA LYS A 54 -6.37 11.59 -8.58
C LYS A 54 -5.31 10.54 -8.81
N ILE A 55 -4.97 9.81 -7.75
CA ILE A 55 -4.08 8.65 -7.78
C ILE A 55 -4.87 7.47 -7.19
N PRO A 56 -5.82 6.88 -7.95
CA PRO A 56 -6.77 5.92 -7.41
C PRO A 56 -6.12 4.62 -6.88
N ASP A 57 -4.86 4.39 -7.24
CA ASP A 57 -4.10 3.24 -6.75
C ASP A 57 -3.48 3.48 -5.36
N GLN A 58 -3.63 4.70 -4.82
CA GLN A 58 -3.16 5.06 -3.47
C GLN A 58 -4.31 5.52 -2.56
N SER A 59 -5.23 6.35 -3.08
CA SER A 59 -6.37 6.85 -2.31
C SER A 59 -7.44 7.47 -3.21
N ASP A 60 -8.65 7.67 -2.66
CA ASP A 60 -9.74 8.39 -3.32
C ASP A 60 -9.59 9.93 -3.23
N ARG A 61 -8.51 10.42 -2.62
CA ARG A 61 -8.28 11.86 -2.44
C ARG A 61 -8.10 12.56 -3.78
N ILE A 62 -8.68 13.77 -3.88
CA ILE A 62 -8.52 14.66 -5.02
C ILE A 62 -7.59 15.80 -4.60
N TYR A 63 -6.53 15.98 -5.36
CA TYR A 63 -5.55 17.04 -5.16
C TYR A 63 -5.78 18.15 -6.19
N THR A 64 -5.73 19.40 -5.76
CA THR A 64 -5.90 20.55 -6.67
C THR A 64 -4.54 21.15 -6.97
N ALA A 65 -4.26 21.39 -8.24
CA ALA A 65 -3.03 22.07 -8.65
C ALA A 65 -3.00 23.51 -8.11
N THR A 66 -1.87 23.88 -7.54
CA THR A 66 -1.62 25.28 -7.13
C THR A 66 -1.14 26.14 -8.28
N GLU A 67 -0.55 25.51 -9.32
CA GLU A 67 -0.06 26.17 -10.51
C GLU A 67 -0.40 25.36 -11.76
N VAL A 68 -0.96 26.04 -12.77
CA VAL A 68 -1.26 25.48 -14.10
C VAL A 68 -0.79 26.46 -15.15
N ASN A 69 0.29 26.14 -15.83
CA ASN A 69 0.86 26.96 -16.88
C ASN A 69 0.78 26.25 -18.23
N LEU A 70 0.31 26.97 -19.25
CA LEU A 70 0.30 26.52 -20.63
C LEU A 70 0.98 27.57 -21.50
N VAL A 71 2.20 27.29 -21.94
CA VAL A 71 3.01 28.18 -22.76
C VAL A 71 3.57 27.41 -23.95
N ASN A 72 3.34 27.86 -25.17
CA ASN A 72 3.88 27.25 -26.40
C ASN A 72 3.65 25.72 -26.48
N ASN A 73 2.43 25.25 -26.22
CA ASN A 73 2.05 23.82 -26.15
C ASN A 73 2.72 23.01 -25.03
N GLN A 74 3.42 23.64 -24.11
CA GLN A 74 3.96 22.99 -22.92
C GLN A 74 3.05 23.25 -21.72
N LEU A 75 2.56 22.19 -21.13
CA LEU A 75 1.73 22.18 -19.92
C LEU A 75 2.62 21.90 -18.71
N THR A 76 2.51 22.72 -17.66
CA THR A 76 3.14 22.49 -16.35
C THR A 76 2.07 22.51 -15.27
N LEU A 77 2.12 21.52 -14.36
CA LEU A 77 1.17 21.35 -13.25
C LEU A 77 1.95 21.09 -11.96
N GLU A 78 1.56 21.80 -10.88
CA GLU A 78 2.17 21.62 -9.55
C GLU A 78 1.13 21.16 -8.53
N PHE A 79 1.40 20.03 -7.87
CA PHE A 79 0.57 19.43 -6.82
C PHE A 79 1.37 19.27 -5.52
N PRO A 80 1.64 20.36 -4.77
CA PRO A 80 2.55 20.33 -3.63
C PRO A 80 2.13 19.37 -2.52
N ASP A 81 0.83 19.16 -2.32
CA ASP A 81 0.30 18.20 -1.33
C ASP A 81 0.71 16.75 -1.59
N THR A 82 1.18 16.44 -2.79
CA THR A 82 1.64 15.11 -3.20
C THR A 82 3.14 15.04 -3.46
N GLY A 83 3.83 16.17 -3.46
CA GLY A 83 5.20 16.27 -3.96
C GLY A 83 5.33 16.02 -5.47
N ILE A 84 4.22 16.03 -6.21
CA ILE A 84 4.18 15.76 -7.65
C ILE A 84 4.15 17.06 -8.44
N SER A 85 5.03 17.17 -9.44
CA SER A 85 4.92 18.12 -10.54
C SER A 85 4.95 17.39 -11.88
N CYS A 86 4.16 17.89 -12.84
CA CYS A 86 4.07 17.34 -14.18
C CYS A 86 4.45 18.40 -15.22
N GLN A 87 5.25 18.01 -16.19
CA GLN A 87 5.55 18.85 -17.35
C GLN A 87 5.39 18.01 -18.62
N GLY A 88 4.66 18.51 -19.61
CA GLY A 88 4.45 17.75 -20.85
C GLY A 88 4.18 18.63 -22.05
N ASP A 89 4.62 18.17 -23.22
CA ASP A 89 4.36 18.80 -24.51
C ASP A 89 3.09 18.19 -25.12
N ILE A 90 2.15 19.03 -25.46
CA ILE A 90 0.90 18.64 -26.11
C ILE A 90 1.23 18.24 -27.56
N GLN A 91 1.13 16.95 -27.84
CA GLN A 91 1.35 16.40 -29.19
C GLN A 91 0.09 16.56 -30.05
N THR A 92 -1.06 16.22 -29.46
CA THR A 92 -2.38 16.30 -30.08
C THR A 92 -3.43 16.56 -28.98
N ASP A 93 -4.70 16.72 -29.37
CA ASP A 93 -5.82 16.76 -28.43
C ASP A 93 -6.07 15.41 -27.72
N GLN A 94 -5.34 14.36 -28.10
CA GLN A 94 -5.44 13.00 -27.53
C GLN A 94 -4.17 12.54 -26.79
N GLN A 95 -3.05 13.29 -26.89
CA GLN A 95 -1.76 12.85 -26.34
C GLN A 95 -0.91 14.02 -25.83
N ILE A 96 -0.41 13.88 -24.60
CA ILE A 96 0.61 14.74 -23.99
C ILE A 96 1.77 13.84 -23.57
N ASN A 97 2.99 14.16 -24.00
CA ASN A 97 4.21 13.45 -23.65
C ASN A 97 5.09 14.33 -22.76
N GLY A 98 5.60 13.78 -21.69
CA GLY A 98 6.42 14.58 -20.78
C GLY A 98 7.05 13.77 -19.66
N THR A 99 7.11 14.42 -18.51
CA THR A 99 7.69 13.86 -17.29
C THR A 99 6.85 14.22 -16.08
N VAL A 100 6.93 13.38 -15.09
CA VAL A 100 6.48 13.65 -13.72
C VAL A 100 7.70 13.65 -12.80
N VAL A 101 7.76 14.60 -11.89
CA VAL A 101 8.75 14.65 -10.81
C VAL A 101 8.02 14.33 -9.52
N GLN A 102 8.58 13.40 -8.74
CA GLN A 102 8.11 13.09 -7.39
C GLN A 102 9.34 12.89 -6.49
N ASP A 103 9.37 13.57 -5.35
CA ASP A 103 10.46 13.51 -4.36
C ASP A 103 11.86 13.69 -4.98
N GLY A 104 11.98 14.57 -5.98
CA GLY A 104 13.22 14.87 -6.70
C GLY A 104 13.61 13.87 -7.79
N TYR A 105 12.85 12.79 -7.98
CA TYR A 105 13.05 11.85 -9.09
C TYR A 105 12.17 12.20 -10.28
N THR A 106 12.73 12.11 -11.48
CA THR A 106 12.02 12.39 -12.74
C THR A 106 11.71 11.09 -13.49
N PHE A 107 10.45 10.93 -13.89
CA PHE A 107 9.98 9.75 -14.61
C PHE A 107 9.28 10.16 -15.91
N PRO A 108 9.40 9.38 -17.00
CA PRO A 108 8.61 9.58 -18.19
C PRO A 108 7.11 9.46 -17.90
N LEU A 109 6.32 10.32 -18.54
CA LEU A 109 4.85 10.32 -18.44
C LEU A 109 4.24 10.50 -19.83
N GLU A 110 3.34 9.59 -20.17
CA GLU A 110 2.46 9.73 -21.33
C GLU A 110 1.02 9.84 -20.84
N LEU A 111 0.32 10.91 -21.23
CA LEU A 111 -1.09 11.12 -20.92
C LEU A 111 -1.93 10.95 -22.19
N GLY A 112 -3.00 10.20 -22.09
CA GLY A 112 -3.98 9.98 -23.15
C GLY A 112 -5.42 10.18 -22.68
N ARG A 113 -6.39 10.03 -23.59
CA ARG A 113 -7.83 10.23 -23.29
C ARG A 113 -8.55 8.94 -22.90
N LYS A 114 -7.94 7.79 -23.09
CA LYS A 114 -8.59 6.52 -22.77
C LYS A 114 -8.43 6.18 -21.30
N PRO A 115 -9.54 5.95 -20.57
CA PRO A 115 -9.46 5.45 -19.20
C PRO A 115 -8.65 4.17 -19.11
N ILE A 116 -7.85 4.08 -18.07
CA ILE A 116 -7.10 2.87 -17.73
C ILE A 116 -7.98 2.06 -16.80
N VAL A 117 -8.50 0.94 -17.29
CA VAL A 117 -9.43 0.08 -16.55
C VAL A 117 -8.74 -1.22 -16.24
N PHE A 118 -8.73 -1.59 -14.97
CA PHE A 118 -8.28 -2.91 -14.54
C PHE A 118 -9.44 -3.90 -14.54
N HIS A 119 -9.17 -5.11 -14.98
CA HIS A 119 -10.10 -6.21 -14.85
C HIS A 119 -9.82 -6.99 -13.57
N ARG A 120 -10.81 -7.02 -12.64
CA ARG A 120 -10.70 -7.68 -11.32
C ARG A 120 -11.86 -8.65 -11.13
N PRO A 121 -11.77 -9.85 -11.74
CA PRO A 121 -12.90 -10.78 -11.82
C PRO A 121 -13.33 -11.34 -10.46
N GLN A 122 -12.42 -11.38 -9.49
CA GLN A 122 -12.71 -11.90 -8.15
C GLN A 122 -13.45 -10.91 -7.24
N THR A 123 -13.54 -9.62 -7.62
CA THR A 123 -14.24 -8.62 -6.80
C THR A 123 -15.72 -8.99 -6.68
N PRO A 124 -16.21 -9.25 -5.46
CA PRO A 124 -17.61 -9.64 -5.24
C PRO A 124 -18.58 -8.54 -5.67
N ARG A 125 -19.72 -8.95 -6.24
CA ARG A 125 -20.78 -8.04 -6.69
C ARG A 125 -22.11 -8.41 -6.06
N ALA A 126 -22.89 -7.40 -5.68
CA ALA A 126 -24.24 -7.60 -5.19
C ALA A 126 -25.15 -8.26 -6.25
N PRO A 127 -26.19 -9.04 -5.85
CA PRO A 127 -26.62 -9.30 -4.46
C PRO A 127 -25.72 -10.34 -3.77
N PHE A 128 -25.37 -10.07 -2.51
CA PHE A 128 -24.56 -10.98 -1.71
C PHE A 128 -25.42 -12.04 -1.00
N PRO A 129 -24.95 -13.30 -0.86
CA PRO A 129 -25.63 -14.34 -0.09
C PRO A 129 -25.33 -14.25 1.42
N TYR A 130 -25.01 -13.07 1.92
CA TYR A 130 -24.70 -12.75 3.32
C TYR A 130 -25.09 -11.29 3.61
N ARG A 131 -25.13 -10.92 4.88
CA ARG A 131 -25.45 -9.55 5.33
C ARG A 131 -24.15 -8.75 5.47
N THR A 132 -24.17 -7.50 5.03
CA THR A 132 -23.13 -6.51 5.30
C THR A 132 -23.70 -5.35 6.09
N GLU A 133 -22.96 -4.87 7.08
CA GLU A 133 -23.33 -3.72 7.91
C GLU A 133 -22.17 -2.71 7.87
N GLU A 134 -22.46 -1.49 7.43
CA GLU A 134 -21.56 -0.37 7.65
C GLU A 134 -21.64 0.01 9.13
N ILE A 135 -20.48 0.01 9.79
CA ILE A 135 -20.41 0.22 11.23
C ILE A 135 -19.39 1.29 11.59
N THR A 136 -19.56 1.87 12.75
CA THR A 136 -18.57 2.70 13.40
C THR A 136 -18.40 2.23 14.85
N PHE A 137 -17.19 2.39 15.38
CA PHE A 137 -16.88 2.12 16.79
C PHE A 137 -15.84 3.10 17.28
N HIS A 138 -15.74 3.27 18.60
CA HIS A 138 -14.84 4.24 19.21
C HIS A 138 -13.57 3.57 19.75
N ASN A 139 -12.42 4.15 19.44
CA ASN A 139 -11.18 3.86 20.13
C ASN A 139 -11.03 4.90 21.26
N ASP A 140 -11.36 4.50 22.49
CA ASP A 140 -11.36 5.38 23.64
C ASP A 140 -9.97 5.89 24.00
N GLU A 141 -8.93 5.10 23.73
CA GLU A 141 -7.54 5.46 24.04
C GLU A 141 -7.03 6.58 23.12
N ALA A 142 -7.34 6.49 21.84
CA ALA A 142 -6.97 7.50 20.84
C ALA A 142 -7.99 8.64 20.74
N GLY A 143 -9.20 8.50 21.30
CA GLY A 143 -10.29 9.49 21.20
C GLY A 143 -10.82 9.66 19.78
N ILE A 144 -10.77 8.61 18.94
CA ILE A 144 -11.20 8.65 17.54
C ILE A 144 -12.31 7.62 17.25
N THR A 145 -13.10 7.91 16.22
CA THR A 145 -14.08 6.98 15.70
C THR A 145 -13.53 6.31 14.45
N LEU A 146 -13.58 4.98 14.43
CA LEU A 146 -13.19 4.15 13.29
C LEU A 146 -14.42 3.63 12.57
N SER A 147 -14.28 3.41 11.26
CA SER A 147 -15.34 2.95 10.38
C SER A 147 -14.94 1.64 9.70
N GLY A 148 -15.91 0.77 9.50
CA GLY A 148 -15.68 -0.53 8.89
C GLY A 148 -16.93 -1.15 8.31
N THR A 149 -16.75 -2.32 7.71
CA THR A 149 -17.85 -3.17 7.23
C THR A 149 -17.79 -4.52 7.94
N LEU A 150 -18.84 -4.81 8.70
CA LEU A 150 -19.07 -6.13 9.28
C LEU A 150 -19.79 -7.01 8.26
N THR A 151 -19.22 -8.15 7.93
CA THR A 151 -19.79 -9.15 7.03
C THR A 151 -20.25 -10.34 7.86
N LEU A 152 -21.55 -10.66 7.79
CA LEU A 152 -22.20 -11.70 8.58
C LEU A 152 -22.79 -12.78 7.68
N PRO A 153 -22.43 -14.05 7.86
CA PRO A 153 -23.05 -15.15 7.13
C PRO A 153 -24.56 -15.24 7.41
N GLN A 154 -25.32 -15.73 6.43
CA GLN A 154 -26.74 -16.05 6.64
C GLN A 154 -26.97 -17.39 7.31
N LEU A 155 -25.91 -18.22 7.41
CA LEU A 155 -26.01 -19.55 8.01
C LEU A 155 -26.27 -19.42 9.53
N PRO A 156 -27.24 -20.17 10.08
CA PRO A 156 -27.46 -20.20 11.53
C PRO A 156 -26.22 -20.75 12.24
N GLY A 157 -25.82 -20.12 13.34
CA GLY A 157 -24.73 -20.61 14.18
C GLY A 157 -23.34 -20.10 13.80
N CYS A 158 -23.24 -19.00 13.06
CA CYS A 158 -21.98 -18.25 12.94
C CYS A 158 -21.47 -17.94 14.35
N ARG A 159 -20.32 -18.47 14.71
CA ARG A 159 -19.70 -18.22 16.02
C ARG A 159 -18.30 -17.64 15.88
N LYS A 160 -17.64 -17.91 14.76
CA LYS A 160 -16.25 -17.53 14.50
C LYS A 160 -16.22 -16.21 13.72
N ALA A 161 -15.32 -15.32 14.10
CA ALA A 161 -15.12 -14.07 13.39
C ALA A 161 -13.63 -13.77 13.18
N VAL A 162 -13.34 -13.00 12.14
CA VAL A 162 -12.00 -12.55 11.79
C VAL A 162 -11.98 -11.03 11.68
N LEU A 163 -11.05 -10.38 12.38
CA LEU A 163 -10.67 -9.00 12.13
C LEU A 163 -9.54 -8.97 11.11
N PHE A 164 -9.64 -8.15 10.08
CA PHE A 164 -8.55 -7.88 9.15
C PHE A 164 -7.71 -6.71 9.64
N ILE A 165 -6.38 -6.84 9.54
CA ILE A 165 -5.39 -5.82 9.90
C ILE A 165 -4.51 -5.58 8.67
N SER A 166 -4.51 -4.35 8.18
CA SER A 166 -3.79 -3.91 6.98
C SER A 166 -2.27 -3.88 7.18
N GLY A 167 -1.54 -3.83 6.07
CA GLY A 167 -0.08 -3.68 6.05
C GLY A 167 0.36 -2.23 6.11
N SER A 168 1.57 -1.96 5.60
CA SER A 168 2.19 -0.64 5.59
C SER A 168 1.39 0.37 4.76
N GLY A 169 1.32 1.61 5.23
CA GLY A 169 0.64 2.72 4.57
C GLY A 169 -0.86 2.79 4.88
N PRO A 170 -1.49 3.95 4.66
CA PRO A 170 -2.90 4.16 4.94
C PRO A 170 -3.75 3.37 3.94
N GLN A 171 -4.56 2.43 4.43
CA GLN A 171 -5.34 1.53 3.61
C GLN A 171 -6.83 1.60 3.96
N ASP A 172 -7.66 1.48 2.93
CA ASP A 172 -9.08 1.30 3.12
C ASP A 172 -9.40 -0.12 3.64
N ARG A 173 -10.60 -0.30 4.14
CA ARG A 173 -11.10 -1.57 4.70
C ARG A 173 -11.03 -2.76 3.75
N ASP A 174 -11.01 -2.52 2.43
CA ASP A 174 -10.95 -3.56 1.41
C ASP A 174 -9.51 -3.98 1.08
N ASN A 175 -8.50 -3.27 1.62
CA ASN A 175 -7.10 -3.41 1.24
C ASN A 175 -6.93 -3.21 -0.26
N THR A 176 -7.42 -2.04 -0.73
CA THR A 176 -7.46 -1.71 -2.16
C THR A 176 -6.09 -1.27 -2.65
N PHE A 177 -5.53 -2.02 -3.58
CA PHE A 177 -4.31 -1.65 -4.30
C PHE A 177 -4.46 -2.00 -5.78
N CYS A 178 -4.24 -1.05 -6.68
CA CYS A 178 -4.49 -1.24 -8.12
C CYS A 178 -5.88 -1.82 -8.44
N GLU A 179 -6.92 -1.40 -7.72
CA GLU A 179 -8.30 -1.92 -7.74
C GLU A 179 -8.47 -3.38 -7.29
N HIS A 180 -7.41 -4.06 -6.86
CA HIS A 180 -7.56 -5.30 -6.09
C HIS A 180 -8.13 -4.96 -4.72
N LYS A 181 -9.11 -5.75 -4.27
CA LYS A 181 -9.76 -5.61 -2.97
C LYS A 181 -9.56 -6.89 -2.19
N THR A 182 -8.33 -7.11 -1.76
CA THR A 182 -7.89 -8.40 -1.21
C THR A 182 -8.71 -8.82 0.00
N PHE A 183 -8.93 -7.91 0.95
CA PHE A 183 -9.72 -8.25 2.15
C PHE A 183 -11.21 -8.44 1.82
N LEU A 184 -11.76 -7.69 0.85
CA LEU A 184 -13.14 -7.91 0.41
C LEU A 184 -13.31 -9.30 -0.20
N VAL A 185 -12.37 -9.74 -1.05
CA VAL A 185 -12.41 -11.07 -1.69
C VAL A 185 -12.32 -12.18 -0.63
N ILE A 186 -11.41 -12.07 0.33
CA ILE A 186 -11.30 -13.06 1.42
C ILE A 186 -12.58 -13.05 2.28
N ALA A 187 -13.10 -11.87 2.64
CA ALA A 187 -14.31 -11.73 3.46
C ALA A 187 -15.55 -12.33 2.79
N ASP A 188 -15.73 -12.17 1.47
CA ASP A 188 -16.79 -12.81 0.71
C ASP A 188 -16.70 -14.33 0.82
N TYR A 189 -15.48 -14.86 0.64
CA TYR A 189 -15.27 -16.31 0.71
C TYR A 189 -15.54 -16.86 2.12
N LEU A 190 -15.05 -16.18 3.16
CA LEU A 190 -15.28 -16.54 4.57
C LEU A 190 -16.78 -16.53 4.90
N ALA A 191 -17.51 -15.49 4.47
CA ALA A 191 -18.94 -15.38 4.73
C ALA A 191 -19.76 -16.50 4.09
N ARG A 192 -19.39 -16.94 2.88
CA ARG A 192 -20.00 -18.10 2.21
C ARG A 192 -19.74 -19.42 2.94
N GLN A 193 -18.70 -19.47 3.77
CA GLN A 193 -18.32 -20.64 4.59
C GLN A 193 -18.80 -20.52 6.06
N GLY A 194 -19.61 -19.51 6.37
CA GLY A 194 -20.19 -19.37 7.72
C GLY A 194 -19.29 -18.64 8.73
N ILE A 195 -18.25 -17.95 8.29
CA ILE A 195 -17.32 -17.19 9.12
C ILE A 195 -17.58 -15.70 8.95
N ALA A 196 -17.82 -14.98 10.05
CA ALA A 196 -17.97 -13.52 10.03
C ALA A 196 -16.64 -12.82 9.86
N SER A 197 -16.66 -11.58 9.37
CA SER A 197 -15.44 -10.79 9.29
C SER A 197 -15.70 -9.30 9.45
N LEU A 198 -14.74 -8.61 10.05
CA LEU A 198 -14.71 -7.15 10.17
C LEU A 198 -13.50 -6.61 9.40
N ARG A 199 -13.77 -5.72 8.47
CA ARG A 199 -12.79 -4.93 7.72
C ARG A 199 -12.92 -3.48 8.14
N VAL A 200 -11.81 -2.83 8.47
CA VAL A 200 -11.79 -1.46 9.04
C VAL A 200 -10.93 -0.58 8.16
N ASP A 201 -11.37 0.65 7.90
CA ASP A 201 -10.49 1.69 7.34
C ASP A 201 -9.45 2.06 8.38
N ASP A 202 -8.19 2.12 8.01
CA ASP A 202 -7.13 2.60 8.90
C ASP A 202 -7.44 4.01 9.39
N ARG A 203 -6.93 4.38 10.57
CA ARG A 203 -7.07 5.75 11.08
C ARG A 203 -6.64 6.78 10.03
N GLY A 204 -7.42 7.84 9.84
CA GLY A 204 -7.19 8.88 8.84
C GLY A 204 -7.45 8.46 7.39
N THR A 205 -8.03 7.27 7.16
CA THR A 205 -8.36 6.76 5.82
C THR A 205 -9.86 6.52 5.69
N GLY A 206 -10.39 6.61 4.48
CA GLY A 206 -11.80 6.36 4.19
C GLY A 206 -12.72 7.19 5.09
N SER A 207 -13.50 6.53 5.95
CA SER A 207 -14.42 7.17 6.91
C SER A 207 -13.91 7.14 8.36
N SER A 208 -12.71 6.62 8.62
CA SER A 208 -12.08 6.60 9.93
C SER A 208 -11.42 7.95 10.27
N GLN A 209 -11.59 8.38 11.50
CA GLN A 209 -10.92 9.56 12.04
C GLN A 209 -9.45 9.26 12.39
N GLY A 210 -8.69 10.31 12.70
CA GLY A 210 -7.28 10.22 13.12
C GLY A 210 -6.32 10.68 12.05
N ASP A 211 -5.03 10.41 12.26
CA ASP A 211 -3.94 10.74 11.34
C ASP A 211 -2.98 9.54 11.26
N PHE A 212 -2.99 8.85 10.13
CA PHE A 212 -2.12 7.70 9.89
C PHE A 212 -0.64 8.09 9.97
N ASN A 213 -0.27 9.22 9.37
CA ASN A 213 1.13 9.65 9.26
C ASN A 213 1.76 10.05 10.61
N ALA A 214 0.91 10.44 11.57
CA ALA A 214 1.34 10.76 12.93
C ALA A 214 1.34 9.53 13.86
N SER A 215 1.03 8.33 13.34
CA SER A 215 0.80 7.12 14.14
C SER A 215 1.85 6.03 13.87
N GLY A 216 1.94 5.08 14.79
CA GLY A 216 2.82 3.91 14.70
C GLY A 216 2.17 2.63 15.18
N LEU A 217 2.94 1.54 15.26
CA LEU A 217 2.44 0.21 15.65
C LEU A 217 1.60 0.21 16.95
N PRO A 218 1.99 0.91 18.04
CA PRO A 218 1.16 0.96 19.25
C PRO A 218 -0.23 1.57 19.02
N ASP A 219 -0.32 2.58 18.14
CA ASP A 219 -1.59 3.20 17.79
C ASP A 219 -2.50 2.27 17.01
N PHE A 220 -1.95 1.55 16.01
CA PHE A 220 -2.68 0.56 15.22
C PHE A 220 -3.14 -0.62 16.06
N GLU A 221 -2.37 -0.97 17.09
CA GLU A 221 -2.75 -1.99 18.05
C GLU A 221 -3.98 -1.57 18.87
N THR A 222 -4.04 -0.30 19.35
CA THR A 222 -5.23 0.20 20.06
C THR A 222 -6.48 0.23 19.17
N ASP A 223 -6.32 0.49 17.86
CA ASP A 223 -7.42 0.44 16.90
C ASP A 223 -7.92 -1.00 16.70
N ALA A 224 -7.01 -1.96 16.56
CA ALA A 224 -7.36 -3.37 16.46
C ALA A 224 -8.06 -3.87 17.74
N GLN A 225 -7.60 -3.47 18.93
CA GLN A 225 -8.25 -3.78 20.21
C GLN A 225 -9.66 -3.20 20.30
N ALA A 226 -9.88 -1.96 19.81
CA ALA A 226 -11.20 -1.37 19.76
C ALA A 226 -12.13 -2.15 18.81
N ALA A 227 -11.62 -2.59 17.65
CA ALA A 227 -12.36 -3.43 16.71
C ALA A 227 -12.70 -4.82 17.32
N LEU A 228 -11.76 -5.43 18.06
CA LEU A 228 -12.02 -6.69 18.78
C LEU A 228 -13.11 -6.51 19.86
N ARG A 229 -13.06 -5.44 20.65
CA ARG A 229 -14.12 -5.12 21.64
C ARG A 229 -15.47 -4.96 20.96
N TYR A 230 -15.53 -4.31 19.79
CA TYR A 230 -16.78 -4.22 19.02
C TYR A 230 -17.31 -5.60 18.62
N LEU A 231 -16.45 -6.48 18.08
CA LEU A 231 -16.85 -7.85 17.70
C LEU A 231 -17.32 -8.68 18.90
N GLN A 232 -16.65 -8.55 20.06
CA GLN A 232 -17.03 -9.27 21.29
C GLN A 232 -18.41 -8.90 21.83
N GLN A 233 -18.91 -7.70 21.51
CA GLN A 233 -20.25 -7.25 21.90
C GLN A 233 -21.36 -7.72 20.96
N ARG A 234 -21.02 -8.36 19.84
CA ARG A 234 -22.01 -8.82 18.85
C ARG A 234 -22.61 -10.16 19.28
N SER A 235 -23.93 -10.22 19.35
CA SER A 235 -24.65 -11.44 19.75
C SER A 235 -24.53 -12.60 18.77
N GLU A 236 -24.21 -12.31 17.51
CA GLU A 236 -24.01 -13.31 16.45
C GLU A 236 -22.65 -14.01 16.55
N ILE A 237 -21.68 -13.43 17.29
CA ILE A 237 -20.28 -13.86 17.37
C ILE A 237 -20.01 -14.40 18.77
N HIS A 238 -19.25 -15.52 18.84
CA HIS A 238 -18.79 -16.02 20.13
C HIS A 238 -17.50 -15.29 20.52
N PRO A 239 -17.45 -14.62 21.70
CA PRO A 239 -16.28 -13.80 22.09
C PRO A 239 -14.94 -14.55 22.05
N ASP A 240 -14.96 -15.84 22.47
CA ASP A 240 -13.75 -16.69 22.52
C ASP A 240 -13.41 -17.34 21.16
N SER A 241 -14.04 -16.91 20.06
CA SER A 241 -13.81 -17.45 18.71
C SER A 241 -13.49 -16.35 17.71
N ILE A 242 -12.91 -15.24 18.20
CA ILE A 242 -12.48 -14.11 17.37
C ILE A 242 -10.97 -14.21 17.17
N GLY A 243 -10.55 -14.23 15.92
CA GLY A 243 -9.14 -14.17 15.54
C GLY A 243 -8.85 -13.01 14.60
N VAL A 244 -7.60 -12.91 14.19
CA VAL A 244 -7.17 -11.85 13.26
C VAL A 244 -6.46 -12.42 12.04
N ILE A 245 -6.61 -11.72 10.90
CA ILE A 245 -5.78 -11.90 9.71
C ILE A 245 -4.97 -10.63 9.53
N GLY A 246 -3.64 -10.70 9.72
CA GLY A 246 -2.73 -9.58 9.52
C GLY A 246 -1.95 -9.75 8.21
N HIS A 247 -1.96 -8.73 7.35
CA HIS A 247 -1.18 -8.72 6.11
C HIS A 247 0.09 -7.90 6.29
N SER A 248 1.24 -8.42 5.86
CA SER A 248 2.51 -7.69 5.86
C SER A 248 2.84 -7.11 7.26
N GLU A 249 2.96 -5.78 7.41
CA GLU A 249 3.17 -5.10 8.70
C GLU A 249 2.03 -5.38 9.71
N GLY A 250 0.79 -5.63 9.25
CA GLY A 250 -0.34 -6.01 10.11
C GLY A 250 -0.14 -7.35 10.84
N ALA A 251 0.80 -8.18 10.39
CA ALA A 251 1.17 -9.39 11.11
C ALA A 251 1.86 -9.07 12.45
N PHE A 252 2.55 -7.95 12.58
CA PHE A 252 3.17 -7.53 13.84
C PHE A 252 2.12 -7.20 14.90
N THR A 253 1.08 -6.48 14.51
CA THR A 253 -0.09 -6.26 15.38
C THR A 253 -0.77 -7.59 15.74
N ALA A 254 -0.91 -8.53 14.79
CA ALA A 254 -1.47 -9.85 15.08
C ALA A 254 -0.62 -10.63 16.09
N PHE A 255 0.71 -10.61 16.02
CA PHE A 255 1.60 -11.24 16.99
C PHE A 255 1.44 -10.63 18.38
N SER A 256 1.43 -9.30 18.48
CA SER A 256 1.25 -8.60 19.76
C SER A 256 -0.09 -8.93 20.42
N LEU A 257 -1.20 -8.91 19.67
CA LEU A 257 -2.52 -9.29 20.20
C LEU A 257 -2.56 -10.76 20.65
N ALA A 258 -1.90 -11.66 19.91
CA ALA A 258 -1.83 -13.07 20.27
C ALA A 258 -0.96 -13.30 21.51
N ALA A 259 0.17 -12.61 21.65
CA ALA A 259 1.03 -12.66 22.83
C ALA A 259 0.29 -12.20 24.10
N ARG A 260 -0.58 -11.18 23.96
CA ARG A 260 -1.45 -10.68 25.03
C ARG A 260 -2.69 -11.54 25.28
N LYS A 261 -2.89 -12.61 24.47
CA LYS A 261 -4.04 -13.54 24.59
C LYS A 261 -5.41 -12.86 24.35
N GLU A 262 -5.42 -11.84 23.51
CA GLU A 262 -6.62 -11.08 23.17
C GLU A 262 -7.41 -11.69 22.01
N VAL A 263 -6.83 -12.68 21.33
CA VAL A 263 -7.40 -13.35 20.16
C VAL A 263 -7.33 -14.87 20.27
N ALA A 264 -8.32 -15.56 19.72
CA ALA A 264 -8.41 -17.01 19.75
C ALA A 264 -7.45 -17.71 18.78
N PHE A 265 -7.06 -17.03 17.70
CA PHE A 265 -6.13 -17.53 16.68
C PHE A 265 -5.59 -16.36 15.85
N ILE A 266 -4.49 -16.57 15.15
CA ILE A 266 -3.97 -15.63 14.17
C ILE A 266 -3.66 -16.29 12.83
N ILE A 267 -3.85 -15.51 11.76
CA ILE A 267 -3.39 -15.83 10.42
C ILE A 267 -2.51 -14.68 9.95
N THR A 268 -1.30 -14.95 9.49
CA THR A 268 -0.43 -13.95 8.91
C THR A 268 -0.26 -14.19 7.42
N LEU A 269 -0.54 -13.16 6.63
CA LEU A 269 -0.34 -13.13 5.19
C LEU A 269 0.93 -12.32 4.91
N ALA A 270 1.99 -12.96 4.44
CA ALA A 270 3.27 -12.33 4.17
C ALA A 270 3.83 -11.52 5.36
N GLY A 271 3.74 -12.10 6.57
CA GLY A 271 4.22 -11.47 7.80
C GLY A 271 5.72 -11.59 7.99
N GLY A 272 6.37 -10.54 8.55
CA GLY A 272 7.78 -10.58 8.92
C GLY A 272 8.03 -11.42 10.17
N GLY A 273 9.08 -12.25 10.16
CA GLY A 273 9.49 -13.07 11.28
C GLY A 273 10.75 -12.60 11.99
N VAL A 274 11.29 -11.46 11.58
CA VAL A 274 12.52 -10.86 12.13
C VAL A 274 12.26 -9.42 12.54
N LYS A 275 13.20 -8.84 13.29
CA LYS A 275 13.12 -7.42 13.68
C LYS A 275 12.83 -6.53 12.47
N GLY A 276 11.99 -5.52 12.65
CA GLY A 276 11.54 -4.66 11.55
C GLY A 276 12.69 -3.95 10.83
N SER A 277 13.75 -3.55 11.55
CA SER A 277 14.97 -3.01 10.92
C SER A 277 15.64 -4.01 9.97
N GLU A 278 15.72 -5.29 10.36
CA GLU A 278 16.28 -6.34 9.51
C GLU A 278 15.36 -6.69 8.34
N LEU A 279 14.03 -6.72 8.58
CA LEU A 279 13.04 -6.96 7.54
C LEU A 279 13.15 -5.92 6.41
N LEU A 280 13.30 -4.63 6.73
CA LEU A 280 13.49 -3.58 5.72
C LEU A 280 14.77 -3.77 4.91
N LEU A 281 15.86 -4.28 5.51
CA LEU A 281 17.09 -4.61 4.78
C LEU A 281 16.89 -5.83 3.88
N GLN A 282 16.19 -6.87 4.34
CA GLN A 282 15.84 -8.05 3.53
C GLN A 282 14.96 -7.66 2.34
N GLN A 283 13.91 -6.85 2.55
CA GLN A 283 13.05 -6.31 1.51
C GLN A 283 13.85 -5.58 0.43
N ARG A 284 14.72 -4.65 0.85
CA ARG A 284 15.52 -3.88 -0.09
C ARG A 284 16.49 -4.76 -0.87
N ALA A 285 17.16 -5.70 -0.19
CA ALA A 285 18.06 -6.64 -0.83
C ALA A 285 17.35 -7.52 -1.87
N ALA A 286 16.17 -8.04 -1.52
CA ALA A 286 15.37 -8.86 -2.42
C ALA A 286 14.92 -8.09 -3.66
N LEU A 287 14.42 -6.86 -3.48
CA LEU A 287 14.01 -5.98 -4.59
C LEU A 287 15.20 -5.59 -5.49
N LEU A 288 16.34 -5.24 -4.91
CA LEU A 288 17.55 -4.91 -5.67
C LEU A 288 18.03 -6.13 -6.48
N ARG A 289 18.04 -7.31 -5.88
CA ARG A 289 18.43 -8.57 -6.54
C ARG A 289 17.48 -8.91 -7.69
N ALA A 290 16.19 -8.81 -7.48
CA ALA A 290 15.17 -9.04 -8.50
C ALA A 290 15.25 -8.06 -9.67
N ASN A 291 15.77 -6.85 -9.43
CA ASN A 291 16.08 -5.85 -10.46
C ASN A 291 17.51 -5.98 -11.05
N GLY A 292 18.23 -7.07 -10.76
CA GLY A 292 19.53 -7.40 -11.37
C GLY A 292 20.74 -6.71 -10.74
N ALA A 293 20.61 -6.13 -9.53
CA ALA A 293 21.74 -5.59 -8.81
C ALA A 293 22.74 -6.71 -8.39
N LYS A 294 24.02 -6.41 -8.41
CA LYS A 294 25.07 -7.34 -7.97
C LYS A 294 25.11 -7.44 -6.45
N GLU A 295 25.44 -8.61 -5.92
CA GLU A 295 25.52 -8.86 -4.47
C GLU A 295 26.50 -7.91 -3.75
N GLU A 296 27.62 -7.56 -4.39
CA GLU A 296 28.57 -6.58 -3.84
C GLU A 296 27.91 -5.22 -3.57
N PHE A 297 27.12 -4.74 -4.53
CA PHE A 297 26.34 -3.50 -4.35
C PHE A 297 25.28 -3.65 -3.25
N ILE A 298 24.54 -4.75 -3.25
CA ILE A 298 23.48 -5.03 -2.25
C ILE A 298 24.08 -5.04 -0.84
N ASN A 299 25.23 -5.71 -0.64
CA ASN A 299 25.91 -5.79 0.64
C ASN A 299 26.37 -4.40 1.11
N THR A 300 27.00 -3.62 0.20
CA THR A 300 27.43 -2.26 0.47
C THR A 300 26.24 -1.37 0.82
N TYR A 301 25.16 -1.44 0.04
CA TYR A 301 23.92 -0.71 0.28
C TYR A 301 23.36 -1.02 1.68
N ASN A 302 23.19 -2.31 2.00
CA ASN A 302 22.64 -2.73 3.29
C ASN A 302 23.52 -2.31 4.48
N GLN A 303 24.85 -2.27 4.31
CA GLN A 303 25.75 -1.79 5.34
C GLN A 303 25.48 -0.31 5.69
N TYR A 304 25.33 0.55 4.68
CA TYR A 304 25.01 1.97 4.90
C TYR A 304 23.58 2.15 5.41
N MET A 305 22.63 1.40 4.90
CA MET A 305 21.23 1.49 5.36
C MET A 305 21.08 1.04 6.81
N ARG A 306 21.84 0.07 7.28
CA ARG A 306 21.87 -0.32 8.70
C ARG A 306 22.33 0.84 9.58
N GLN A 307 23.41 1.53 9.19
CA GLN A 307 23.89 2.72 9.90
C GLN A 307 22.88 3.88 9.82
N ALA A 308 22.19 4.03 8.67
CA ALA A 308 21.13 5.02 8.51
C ALA A 308 19.96 4.76 9.46
N GLN A 309 19.53 3.51 9.64
CA GLN A 309 18.50 3.12 10.60
C GLN A 309 18.93 3.43 12.05
N GLU A 310 20.19 3.20 12.40
CA GLU A 310 20.72 3.55 13.72
C GLU A 310 20.70 5.07 13.94
N ILE A 311 21.07 5.87 12.92
CA ILE A 311 20.99 7.35 12.98
C ILE A 311 19.53 7.79 13.20
N VAL A 312 18.58 7.22 12.46
CA VAL A 312 17.15 7.51 12.61
C VAL A 312 16.71 7.27 14.07
N LEU A 313 17.05 6.11 14.62
CA LEU A 313 16.65 5.72 15.99
C LEU A 313 17.31 6.57 17.11
N GLN A 314 18.48 7.16 16.82
CA GLN A 314 19.25 7.94 17.81
C GLN A 314 19.06 9.44 17.68
N THR A 315 18.33 9.92 16.69
CA THR A 315 18.23 11.34 16.38
C THR A 315 16.88 11.91 16.82
N ALA A 316 16.90 13.10 17.43
CA ALA A 316 15.71 13.69 18.02
C ALA A 316 14.79 14.44 17.04
N ASN A 317 15.27 14.78 15.84
CA ASN A 317 14.50 15.49 14.82
C ASN A 317 15.02 15.19 13.40
N ALA A 318 14.12 15.36 12.40
CA ALA A 318 14.38 15.04 11.00
C ALA A 318 15.55 15.84 10.40
N GLN A 319 15.69 17.13 10.74
CA GLN A 319 16.78 17.97 10.21
C GLN A 319 18.16 17.46 10.64
N THR A 320 18.33 17.13 11.91
CA THR A 320 19.59 16.54 12.40
C THR A 320 19.83 15.14 11.84
N CYS A 321 18.75 14.37 11.62
CA CYS A 321 18.83 13.07 10.96
C CYS A 321 19.39 13.22 9.54
N GLU A 322 18.82 14.10 8.74
CA GLU A 322 19.24 14.36 7.37
C GLU A 322 20.71 14.79 7.29
N GLN A 323 21.14 15.73 8.14
CA GLN A 323 22.56 16.16 8.20
C GLN A 323 23.52 14.98 8.46
N LYS A 324 23.21 14.12 9.43
CA LYS A 324 24.02 12.93 9.71
C LYS A 324 24.01 11.91 8.58
N LEU A 325 22.90 11.79 7.86
CA LEU A 325 22.80 10.93 6.68
C LEU A 325 23.58 11.50 5.50
N GLU A 326 23.63 12.84 5.33
CA GLU A 326 24.49 13.47 4.34
C GLU A 326 25.96 13.15 4.60
N GLU A 327 26.41 13.26 5.89
CA GLU A 327 27.78 12.88 6.28
C GLU A 327 28.06 11.40 6.03
N LEU A 328 27.13 10.52 6.39
CA LEU A 328 27.27 9.06 6.20
C LEU A 328 27.37 8.70 4.72
N PHE A 329 26.56 9.33 3.85
CA PHE A 329 26.47 9.00 2.46
C PHE A 329 27.49 9.72 1.57
N ALA A 330 28.24 10.69 2.12
CA ALA A 330 29.26 11.45 1.37
C ALA A 330 30.31 10.51 0.76
N GLY A 331 30.53 10.63 -0.57
CA GLY A 331 31.49 9.80 -1.30
C GLY A 331 31.10 8.33 -1.48
N THR A 332 29.85 7.95 -1.15
CA THR A 332 29.30 6.60 -1.35
C THR A 332 28.35 6.55 -2.54
N PRO A 333 27.92 5.35 -2.99
CA PRO A 333 26.84 5.22 -3.98
C PRO A 333 25.50 5.81 -3.57
N LEU A 334 25.31 6.17 -2.29
CA LEU A 334 24.11 6.79 -1.71
C LEU A 334 24.22 8.32 -1.60
N ALA A 335 25.30 8.93 -2.10
CA ALA A 335 25.45 10.37 -2.09
C ALA A 335 24.23 11.07 -2.71
N GLY A 336 23.70 12.08 -2.02
CA GLY A 336 22.49 12.81 -2.41
C GLY A 336 21.16 12.14 -2.03
N GLN A 337 21.16 10.99 -1.35
CA GLN A 337 19.93 10.30 -0.93
C GLN A 337 19.52 10.58 0.53
N ALA A 338 20.20 11.48 1.23
CA ALA A 338 19.93 11.74 2.65
C ALA A 338 18.49 12.24 2.89
N ALA A 339 18.04 13.25 2.13
CA ALA A 339 16.68 13.79 2.25
C ALA A 339 15.60 12.72 1.98
N ALA A 340 15.74 11.95 0.89
CA ALA A 340 14.82 10.88 0.56
C ALA A 340 14.80 9.77 1.63
N THR A 341 15.98 9.39 2.15
CA THR A 341 16.08 8.40 3.23
C THR A 341 15.46 8.91 4.54
N THR A 342 15.68 10.17 4.88
CA THR A 342 15.04 10.80 6.04
C THR A 342 13.52 10.78 5.89
N HIS A 343 13.00 11.21 4.76
CA HIS A 343 11.56 11.19 4.49
C HIS A 343 10.96 9.77 4.60
N GLN A 344 11.66 8.76 4.10
CA GLN A 344 11.19 7.37 4.14
C GLN A 344 11.23 6.75 5.53
N LEU A 345 12.24 7.05 6.34
CA LEU A 345 12.49 6.35 7.60
C LEU A 345 12.16 7.17 8.85
N TYR A 346 12.21 8.52 8.77
CA TYR A 346 12.01 9.39 9.94
C TYR A 346 10.55 9.82 10.06
N ASN A 347 9.67 8.88 10.34
CA ASN A 347 8.28 9.11 10.70
C ASN A 347 7.85 8.14 11.80
N PRO A 348 6.79 8.43 12.57
CA PRO A 348 6.39 7.60 13.72
C PRO A 348 6.23 6.13 13.37
N GLY A 349 5.51 5.80 12.30
CA GLY A 349 5.27 4.42 11.89
C GLY A 349 6.56 3.66 11.58
N LYS A 350 7.48 4.27 10.84
CA LYS A 350 8.75 3.61 10.50
C LYS A 350 9.71 3.53 11.69
N ILE A 351 9.73 4.53 12.58
CA ILE A 351 10.53 4.48 13.80
C ILE A 351 10.06 3.32 14.70
N GLU A 352 8.75 3.14 14.89
CA GLU A 352 8.23 2.02 15.66
C GLU A 352 8.47 0.66 14.96
N LEU A 353 8.31 0.60 13.64
CA LEU A 353 8.65 -0.59 12.87
C LEU A 353 10.13 -0.97 13.02
N LEU A 354 11.07 -0.01 12.94
CA LEU A 354 12.51 -0.25 13.11
C LEU A 354 12.84 -0.85 14.48
N LYS A 355 12.08 -0.47 15.52
CA LYS A 355 12.27 -0.95 16.90
C LYS A 355 11.66 -2.32 17.13
N TYR A 356 10.50 -2.58 16.50
CA TYR A 356 9.72 -3.76 16.79
C TYR A 356 10.50 -5.05 16.47
N ASP A 357 10.46 -5.98 17.39
CA ASP A 357 11.08 -7.30 17.27
C ASP A 357 10.07 -8.38 17.65
N PRO A 358 9.59 -9.20 16.68
CA PRO A 358 8.60 -10.22 16.95
C PRO A 358 9.12 -11.32 17.92
N GLU A 359 10.41 -11.43 18.13
CA GLU A 359 10.98 -12.34 19.14
C GLU A 359 10.52 -12.01 20.56
N TRP A 360 10.03 -10.78 20.82
CA TRP A 360 9.44 -10.43 22.12
C TRP A 360 8.07 -11.09 22.33
N ASP A 361 7.30 -11.27 21.26
CA ASP A 361 5.92 -11.79 21.29
C ASP A 361 5.86 -13.30 21.10
N PHE A 362 6.71 -13.87 20.23
CA PHE A 362 6.65 -15.29 19.86
C PHE A 362 6.59 -16.25 21.06
N PRO A 363 7.38 -16.07 22.14
CA PRO A 363 7.31 -16.96 23.29
C PRO A 363 5.98 -16.97 24.02
N GLU A 364 5.21 -15.90 23.92
CA GLU A 364 3.93 -15.72 24.62
C GLU A 364 2.72 -16.21 23.80
N ILE A 365 2.91 -16.47 22.48
CA ILE A 365 1.83 -16.91 21.58
C ILE A 365 1.48 -18.37 21.85
N THR A 366 0.31 -18.60 22.43
CA THR A 366 -0.19 -19.94 22.77
C THR A 366 -1.40 -20.37 21.93
N CYS A 367 -2.02 -19.45 21.19
CA CYS A 367 -3.15 -19.76 20.31
C CYS A 367 -2.69 -20.41 19.00
N PRO A 368 -3.60 -21.02 18.22
CA PRO A 368 -3.32 -21.54 16.88
C PRO A 368 -2.82 -20.43 15.94
N VAL A 369 -1.79 -20.75 15.14
CA VAL A 369 -1.16 -19.84 14.17
C VAL A 369 -1.11 -20.48 12.79
N LEU A 370 -1.56 -19.74 11.78
CA LEU A 370 -1.35 -20.04 10.36
C LEU A 370 -0.52 -18.91 9.73
N ALA A 371 0.72 -19.21 9.33
CA ALA A 371 1.58 -18.25 8.67
C ALA A 371 1.79 -18.64 7.20
N LEU A 372 1.42 -17.74 6.30
CA LEU A 372 1.41 -17.94 4.85
C LEU A 372 2.34 -16.97 4.16
N ASN A 373 3.07 -17.42 3.13
CA ASN A 373 3.85 -16.52 2.27
C ASN A 373 4.04 -17.10 0.86
N GLY A 374 4.29 -16.22 -0.12
CA GLY A 374 4.66 -16.59 -1.48
C GLY A 374 6.18 -16.68 -1.65
N ASP A 375 6.67 -17.60 -2.48
CA ASP A 375 8.12 -17.74 -2.73
C ASP A 375 8.68 -16.67 -3.68
N LYS A 376 7.80 -15.91 -4.36
CA LYS A 376 8.15 -14.73 -5.15
C LYS A 376 7.88 -13.42 -4.42
N ASP A 377 7.70 -13.47 -3.12
CA ASP A 377 7.56 -12.26 -2.31
C ASP A 377 8.92 -11.60 -2.09
N HIS A 378 9.14 -10.44 -2.72
CA HIS A 378 10.33 -9.62 -2.55
C HIS A 378 10.17 -8.53 -1.48
N GLN A 379 8.99 -8.37 -0.89
CA GLN A 379 8.76 -7.43 0.20
C GLN A 379 8.98 -8.08 1.56
N VAL A 380 8.48 -9.30 1.73
CA VAL A 380 8.76 -10.14 2.90
C VAL A 380 9.23 -11.50 2.37
N PRO A 381 10.54 -11.76 2.28
CA PRO A 381 11.06 -13.01 1.78
C PRO A 381 10.47 -14.23 2.52
N VAL A 382 10.15 -15.29 1.77
CA VAL A 382 9.48 -16.50 2.28
C VAL A 382 10.20 -17.17 3.45
N GLU A 383 11.51 -16.95 3.58
CA GLU A 383 12.35 -17.40 4.68
C GLU A 383 11.88 -16.88 6.04
N ASN A 384 11.07 -15.80 6.06
CA ASN A 384 10.46 -15.27 7.30
C ASN A 384 9.50 -16.28 7.97
N LEU A 385 8.98 -17.26 7.26
CA LEU A 385 8.22 -18.36 7.86
C LEU A 385 9.04 -19.18 8.85
N ILE A 386 10.36 -19.26 8.67
CA ILE A 386 11.25 -20.07 9.54
C ILE A 386 11.34 -19.46 10.95
N PRO A 387 11.71 -18.20 11.16
CA PRO A 387 11.75 -17.61 12.48
C PRO A 387 10.37 -17.55 13.15
N ILE A 388 9.27 -17.30 12.40
CA ILE A 388 7.92 -17.37 12.95
C ILE A 388 7.66 -18.77 13.55
N GLN A 389 7.87 -19.83 12.77
CA GLN A 389 7.65 -21.18 13.24
C GLN A 389 8.53 -21.50 14.44
N LYS A 390 9.85 -21.26 14.34
CA LYS A 390 10.80 -21.56 15.42
C LYS A 390 10.49 -20.80 16.69
N GLY A 391 10.24 -19.50 16.60
CA GLY A 391 10.02 -18.63 17.74
C GLY A 391 8.76 -19.02 18.51
N ILE A 392 7.65 -19.25 17.80
CA ILE A 392 6.37 -19.59 18.45
C ILE A 392 6.36 -21.04 18.98
N THR A 393 7.01 -21.99 18.29
CA THR A 393 7.07 -23.39 18.77
C THR A 393 8.08 -23.60 19.90
N ALA A 394 9.02 -22.69 20.11
CA ALA A 394 10.08 -22.81 21.12
C ALA A 394 9.55 -23.01 22.54
N ASN A 395 8.38 -22.47 22.86
CA ASN A 395 7.72 -22.58 24.16
C ASN A 395 6.61 -23.66 24.20
N GLY A 396 6.60 -24.59 23.23
CA GLY A 396 5.71 -25.73 23.22
C GLY A 396 4.37 -25.51 22.52
N ASN A 397 4.15 -24.40 21.84
CA ASN A 397 2.96 -24.25 21.00
C ASN A 397 3.08 -25.15 19.76
N ALA A 398 2.35 -26.29 19.78
CA ALA A 398 2.34 -27.24 18.67
C ALA A 398 1.34 -26.89 17.55
N GLN A 399 0.55 -25.82 17.71
CA GLN A 399 -0.52 -25.44 16.78
C GLN A 399 -0.06 -24.35 15.79
N VAL A 400 1.16 -24.47 15.27
CA VAL A 400 1.74 -23.54 14.29
C VAL A 400 1.86 -24.25 12.94
N VAL A 401 1.17 -23.70 11.94
CA VAL A 401 1.22 -24.16 10.56
C VAL A 401 1.83 -23.08 9.69
N THR A 402 2.85 -23.42 8.91
CA THR A 402 3.45 -22.52 7.92
C THR A 402 3.27 -23.08 6.52
N ILE A 403 2.88 -22.25 5.55
CA ILE A 403 2.73 -22.66 4.16
C ILE A 403 3.45 -21.64 3.25
N ALA A 404 4.40 -22.13 2.46
CA ALA A 404 5.02 -21.40 1.37
C ALA A 404 4.31 -21.76 0.05
N TYR A 405 3.87 -20.74 -0.69
CA TYR A 405 3.18 -20.96 -1.97
C TYR A 405 4.12 -20.70 -3.15
N PRO A 406 4.37 -21.70 -3.99
CA PRO A 406 5.19 -21.53 -5.18
C PRO A 406 4.54 -20.57 -6.18
N GLY A 407 5.32 -19.65 -6.72
CA GLY A 407 4.90 -18.75 -7.79
C GLY A 407 4.07 -17.55 -7.33
N LEU A 408 3.79 -17.38 -6.04
CA LEU A 408 2.98 -16.27 -5.54
C LEU A 408 3.84 -15.10 -5.03
N ASN A 409 3.38 -13.88 -5.31
CA ASN A 409 3.98 -12.63 -4.86
C ASN A 409 3.47 -12.22 -3.45
N HIS A 410 3.84 -11.01 -3.00
CA HIS A 410 3.43 -10.44 -1.71
C HIS A 410 1.91 -10.30 -1.51
N MET A 411 1.17 -10.09 -2.61
CA MET A 411 -0.29 -10.02 -2.61
C MET A 411 -0.95 -11.39 -2.80
N PHE A 412 -0.15 -12.47 -2.80
CA PHE A 412 -0.60 -13.84 -3.09
C PHE A 412 -1.21 -14.02 -4.48
N GLN A 413 -0.77 -13.24 -5.45
CA GLN A 413 -1.13 -13.36 -6.85
C GLN A 413 -0.12 -14.27 -7.54
N THR A 414 -0.58 -15.02 -8.54
CA THR A 414 0.30 -15.77 -9.47
C THR A 414 1.11 -14.75 -10.29
N ALA A 415 2.42 -14.71 -10.09
CA ALA A 415 3.29 -13.70 -10.65
C ALA A 415 4.42 -14.31 -11.51
N ASP A 416 4.93 -13.55 -12.47
CA ASP A 416 6.11 -13.94 -13.25
C ASP A 416 7.41 -13.69 -12.47
N LYS A 417 7.63 -12.46 -12.04
CA LYS A 417 8.81 -12.04 -11.28
C LYS A 417 8.55 -11.77 -9.80
N GLY A 418 7.29 -11.50 -9.45
CA GLY A 418 6.88 -11.13 -8.10
C GLY A 418 7.15 -9.67 -7.71
N LEU A 419 7.54 -8.85 -8.68
CA LEU A 419 7.82 -7.43 -8.45
C LEU A 419 6.53 -6.62 -8.30
N PRO A 420 6.50 -5.58 -7.46
CA PRO A 420 5.30 -4.74 -7.27
C PRO A 420 4.80 -4.09 -8.57
N VAL A 421 5.66 -3.89 -9.57
CA VAL A 421 5.27 -3.34 -10.88
C VAL A 421 4.29 -4.26 -11.64
N GLU A 422 4.23 -5.55 -11.31
CA GLU A 422 3.33 -6.52 -11.95
C GLU A 422 1.90 -6.45 -11.39
N TYR A 423 1.70 -5.92 -10.17
CA TYR A 423 0.40 -5.99 -9.48
C TYR A 423 -0.75 -5.38 -10.28
N SER A 424 -0.49 -4.28 -10.99
CA SER A 424 -1.50 -3.63 -11.82
C SER A 424 -1.93 -4.48 -13.02
N ASP A 425 -1.03 -5.26 -13.58
CA ASP A 425 -1.22 -6.04 -14.80
C ASP A 425 -1.83 -7.42 -14.52
N ILE A 426 -1.69 -7.94 -13.30
CA ILE A 426 -2.27 -9.21 -12.89
C ILE A 426 -3.77 -9.03 -12.63
N GLU A 427 -4.63 -9.85 -13.24
CA GLU A 427 -6.09 -9.80 -13.01
C GLU A 427 -6.51 -10.52 -11.72
N GLU A 428 -5.75 -11.53 -11.30
CA GLU A 428 -5.98 -12.29 -10.07
C GLU A 428 -5.74 -11.41 -8.84
N THR A 429 -6.73 -11.26 -7.96
CA THR A 429 -6.58 -10.51 -6.71
C THR A 429 -5.85 -11.32 -5.65
N ILE A 430 -6.18 -12.59 -5.55
CA ILE A 430 -5.53 -13.54 -4.64
C ILE A 430 -5.73 -14.96 -5.17
N CYS A 431 -4.70 -15.78 -5.12
CA CYS A 431 -4.77 -17.17 -5.55
C CYS A 431 -5.86 -17.92 -4.76
N PRO A 432 -6.85 -18.57 -5.42
CA PRO A 432 -7.94 -19.28 -4.73
C PRO A 432 -7.45 -20.34 -3.73
N LYS A 433 -6.32 -20.98 -4.03
CA LYS A 433 -5.72 -21.99 -3.14
C LYS A 433 -5.39 -21.43 -1.76
N VAL A 434 -4.94 -20.16 -1.68
CA VAL A 434 -4.64 -19.51 -0.39
C VAL A 434 -5.90 -19.35 0.44
N ILE A 435 -7.00 -18.90 -0.18
CA ILE A 435 -8.28 -18.71 0.51
C ILE A 435 -8.85 -20.05 0.96
N GLU A 436 -8.76 -21.08 0.12
CA GLU A 436 -9.20 -22.45 0.45
C GLU A 436 -8.45 -23.02 1.66
N ASP A 437 -7.12 -22.79 1.72
CA ASP A 437 -6.31 -23.25 2.84
C ASP A 437 -6.63 -22.50 4.13
N ILE A 438 -6.87 -21.17 4.06
CA ILE A 438 -7.35 -20.37 5.19
C ILE A 438 -8.67 -20.93 5.72
N VAL A 439 -9.66 -21.14 4.85
CA VAL A 439 -10.96 -21.68 5.24
C VAL A 439 -10.82 -23.08 5.84
N ARG A 440 -10.08 -23.96 5.18
CA ARG A 440 -9.84 -25.33 5.67
C ARG A 440 -9.21 -25.30 7.06
N TRP A 441 -8.23 -24.45 7.28
CA TRP A 441 -7.58 -24.34 8.59
C TRP A 441 -8.55 -23.80 9.64
N LEU A 442 -9.31 -22.74 9.33
CA LEU A 442 -10.32 -22.15 10.23
C LEU A 442 -11.42 -23.14 10.62
N MET A 443 -11.77 -24.07 9.75
CA MET A 443 -12.79 -25.09 10.04
C MET A 443 -12.28 -26.22 10.95
N ASN A 444 -10.96 -26.34 11.14
CA ASN A 444 -10.34 -27.41 11.91
C ASN A 444 -9.81 -26.99 13.29
N ILE A 445 -9.80 -25.69 13.61
CA ILE A 445 -9.42 -25.15 14.91
C ILE A 445 -10.62 -24.84 15.80
#